data_44551fcf5500c8971eb41f136c7879dd
#
_entry.id   44551fcf5500c8971eb41f136c7879dd
#
_cell.length_a   1.000
_cell.length_b   1.000
_cell.length_c   1.000
_cell.angle_alpha   90.00
_cell.angle_beta   90.00
_cell.angle_gamma   90.00
#
_symmetry.space_group_name_H-M   'P 1'
#
loop_
_entity.id
_entity.type
_entity.pdbx_description
1 polymer ?
#
loop_
_entity_poly.entity_id
_entity_poly.type
_entity_poly.pdbx_seq_one_letter_code
_entity_poly.pdbx_strand_id
1 'polypeptide(L)'
;MPERGHRIYGTTTVRVSLVIHAPSRYVYDWCTDYRSDDGRFSKRRPRPSFRVIRISPRRVLRIRMARGSGREPAIAVDLVRLNPPRAWHLDQIDETDRQSLDYRVSSVGRARTRLQLLVTERWVTPEFPTREALRAQVARTWARFAAAIEADYRAGRPARGT
;
A
#
# COMPACT_ATOMS: atom_id res chain seq x y z
N MET A 1 -23.23 -18.76 -18.31
CA MET A 1 -22.56 -17.50 -18.64
C MET A 1 -21.06 -17.77 -18.67
N PRO A 2 -20.36 -17.56 -19.79
CA PRO A 2 -18.91 -17.70 -19.76
C PRO A 2 -18.35 -16.59 -18.87
N GLU A 3 -17.54 -16.99 -17.89
CA GLU A 3 -16.69 -16.09 -17.11
C GLU A 3 -15.86 -15.29 -18.12
N ARG A 4 -16.09 -13.98 -18.20
CA ARG A 4 -15.19 -13.08 -18.91
C ARG A 4 -13.92 -12.99 -18.07
N GLY A 5 -13.02 -13.93 -18.29
CA GLY A 5 -11.67 -13.86 -17.75
C GLY A 5 -11.08 -12.52 -18.16
N HIS A 6 -10.80 -11.64 -17.21
CA HIS A 6 -10.18 -10.36 -17.51
C HIS A 6 -8.83 -10.61 -18.21
N ARG A 7 -8.77 -10.21 -19.47
CA ARG A 7 -7.53 -10.30 -20.27
C ARG A 7 -6.47 -9.43 -19.61
N ILE A 8 -5.28 -10.00 -19.36
CA ILE A 8 -4.12 -9.24 -18.93
C ILE A 8 -3.43 -8.67 -20.16
N TYR A 9 -3.31 -7.34 -20.23
CA TYR A 9 -2.66 -6.63 -21.35
C TYR A 9 -1.17 -6.45 -21.12
N GLY A 10 -0.74 -6.41 -19.86
CA GLY A 10 0.68 -6.29 -19.51
C GLY A 10 0.94 -6.60 -18.04
N THR A 11 2.21 -6.87 -17.74
CA THR A 11 2.71 -7.05 -16.38
C THR A 11 3.96 -6.22 -16.20
N THR A 12 3.98 -5.42 -15.14
CA THR A 12 5.14 -4.57 -14.82
C THR A 12 5.57 -4.85 -13.39
N THR A 13 6.87 -5.09 -13.19
CA THR A 13 7.46 -5.29 -11.86
C THR A 13 8.50 -4.22 -11.60
N VAL A 14 8.40 -3.55 -10.45
CA VAL A 14 9.36 -2.53 -10.01
C VAL A 14 9.80 -2.79 -8.58
N ARG A 15 11.04 -2.39 -8.28
CA ARG A 15 11.60 -2.39 -6.92
C ARG A 15 11.86 -0.96 -6.48
N VAL A 16 11.48 -0.65 -5.25
CA VAL A 16 11.75 0.63 -4.59
C VAL A 16 12.36 0.34 -3.23
N SER A 17 13.35 1.14 -2.85
CA SER A 17 13.97 1.07 -1.53
C SER A 17 14.16 2.49 -1.01
N LEU A 18 13.84 2.71 0.26
CA LEU A 18 14.01 3.99 0.93
C LEU A 18 14.46 3.78 2.38
N VAL A 19 15.08 4.81 2.95
CA VAL A 19 15.46 4.85 4.36
C VAL A 19 14.49 5.77 5.10
N ILE A 20 13.98 5.30 6.24
CA ILE A 20 13.06 6.02 7.13
C ILE A 20 13.78 6.22 8.46
N HIS A 21 13.78 7.44 8.99
CA HIS A 21 14.43 7.79 10.26
C HIS A 21 13.50 7.49 11.45
N ALA A 22 13.26 6.20 11.65
CA ALA A 22 12.52 5.64 12.77
C ALA A 22 12.94 4.16 12.96
N PRO A 23 12.78 3.56 14.16
CA PRO A 23 13.09 2.15 14.41
C PRO A 23 12.23 1.22 13.54
N SER A 24 12.78 0.07 13.16
CA SER A 24 12.10 -0.86 12.25
C SER A 24 10.78 -1.41 12.80
N ARG A 25 10.69 -1.62 14.11
CA ARG A 25 9.44 -2.02 14.77
C ARG A 25 8.38 -0.95 14.62
N TYR A 26 8.75 0.32 14.87
CA TYR A 26 7.85 1.46 14.73
C TYR A 26 7.33 1.59 13.29
N VAL A 27 8.24 1.49 12.30
CA VAL A 27 7.87 1.55 10.87
C VAL A 27 6.92 0.41 10.50
N TYR A 28 7.22 -0.81 10.94
CA TYR A 28 6.34 -1.96 10.69
C TYR A 28 4.95 -1.75 11.28
N ASP A 29 4.86 -1.42 12.56
CA ASP A 29 3.59 -1.25 13.26
C ASP A 29 2.78 -0.10 12.65
N TRP A 30 3.43 1.01 12.27
CA TRP A 30 2.78 2.13 11.60
C TRP A 30 2.22 1.74 10.22
N CYS A 31 2.97 0.98 9.42
CA CYS A 31 2.56 0.56 8.08
C CYS A 31 1.48 -0.52 8.08
N THR A 32 1.41 -1.34 9.13
CA THR A 32 0.48 -2.47 9.21
C THR A 32 -0.75 -2.23 10.08
N ASP A 33 -0.87 -1.04 10.63
CA ASP A 33 -2.07 -0.59 11.31
C ASP A 33 -3.10 -0.06 10.31
N TYR A 34 -3.81 -0.97 9.69
CA TYR A 34 -4.88 -0.65 8.75
C TYR A 34 -6.13 -0.16 9.50
N ARG A 35 -6.54 1.09 9.25
CA ARG A 35 -7.70 1.74 9.86
C ARG A 35 -8.65 2.32 8.81
N SER A 36 -9.88 2.54 9.22
CA SER A 36 -10.91 3.15 8.37
C SER A 36 -10.61 4.63 8.03
N ASP A 37 -9.76 5.30 8.81
CA ASP A 37 -9.36 6.70 8.59
C ASP A 37 -8.11 6.87 7.69
N ASP A 38 -7.57 5.79 7.12
CA ASP A 38 -6.41 5.83 6.22
C ASP A 38 -6.61 6.74 4.99
N GLY A 39 -7.86 7.02 4.64
CA GLY A 39 -8.20 7.99 3.59
C GLY A 39 -7.60 9.39 3.77
N ARG A 40 -7.22 9.75 5.01
CA ARG A 40 -6.56 11.03 5.32
C ARG A 40 -5.24 11.25 4.58
N PHE A 41 -4.53 10.19 4.23
CA PHE A 41 -3.27 10.26 3.48
C PHE A 41 -3.47 10.45 1.97
N SER A 42 -4.71 10.30 1.47
CA SER A 42 -5.00 10.52 0.06
C SER A 42 -5.03 12.00 -0.28
N LYS A 43 -4.44 12.34 -1.44
CA LYS A 43 -4.59 13.67 -2.05
C LYS A 43 -5.91 13.83 -2.82
N ARG A 44 -6.62 12.74 -3.10
CA ARG A 44 -7.91 12.78 -3.82
C ARG A 44 -8.96 13.50 -3.00
N ARG A 45 -9.82 14.23 -3.69
CA ARG A 45 -10.98 14.89 -3.09
C ARG A 45 -12.23 14.50 -3.90
N PRO A 46 -13.31 14.01 -3.28
CA PRO A 46 -13.39 13.67 -1.86
C PRO A 46 -12.42 12.53 -1.49
N ARG A 47 -12.07 12.45 -0.22
CA ARG A 47 -11.18 11.40 0.30
C ARG A 47 -11.84 10.02 0.14
N PRO A 48 -11.06 8.97 -0.21
CA PRO A 48 -11.59 7.62 -0.19
C PRO A 48 -11.98 7.21 1.23
N SER A 49 -13.03 6.42 1.35
CA SER A 49 -13.39 5.73 2.58
C SER A 49 -12.80 4.31 2.58
N PHE A 50 -12.55 3.79 3.78
CA PHE A 50 -12.05 2.44 3.96
C PHE A 50 -12.92 1.67 4.93
N ARG A 51 -13.22 0.42 4.58
CA ARG A 51 -13.73 -0.58 5.51
C ARG A 51 -12.62 -1.60 5.76
N VAL A 52 -12.30 -1.82 7.03
CA VAL A 52 -11.23 -2.74 7.45
C VAL A 52 -11.84 -3.87 8.25
N ILE A 53 -11.52 -5.10 7.85
CA ILE A 53 -12.00 -6.32 8.51
C ILE A 53 -10.76 -7.15 8.88
N ARG A 54 -10.53 -7.37 10.16
CA ARG A 54 -9.49 -8.29 10.63
C ARG A 54 -10.03 -9.71 10.60
N ILE A 55 -9.56 -10.48 9.64
CA ILE A 55 -9.95 -11.90 9.46
C ILE A 55 -9.23 -12.76 10.50
N SER A 56 -7.98 -12.43 10.83
CA SER A 56 -7.15 -13.09 11.83
C SER A 56 -6.03 -12.14 12.29
N PRO A 57 -5.22 -12.51 13.30
CA PRO A 57 -4.06 -11.69 13.70
C PRO A 57 -3.07 -11.41 12.57
N ARG A 58 -3.09 -12.21 11.50
CA ARG A 58 -2.16 -12.10 10.36
C ARG A 58 -2.83 -11.81 9.02
N ARG A 59 -4.16 -11.60 8.99
CA ARG A 59 -4.91 -11.35 7.76
C ARG A 59 -5.89 -10.21 7.94
N VAL A 60 -5.80 -9.23 7.04
CA VAL A 60 -6.67 -8.07 7.01
C VAL A 60 -7.28 -7.95 5.61
N LEU A 61 -8.59 -7.79 5.55
CA LEU A 61 -9.30 -7.38 4.33
C LEU A 61 -9.60 -5.89 4.45
N ARG A 62 -9.24 -5.12 3.42
CA ARG A 62 -9.56 -3.70 3.33
C ARG A 62 -10.30 -3.42 2.03
N ILE A 63 -11.43 -2.75 2.14
CA ILE A 63 -12.22 -2.31 1.00
C ILE A 63 -12.11 -0.80 0.93
N ARG A 64 -11.56 -0.30 -0.17
CA ARG A 64 -11.45 1.12 -0.47
C ARG A 64 -12.57 1.51 -1.42
N MET A 65 -13.29 2.56 -1.07
CA MET A 65 -14.30 3.17 -1.93
C MET A 65 -13.89 4.62 -2.21
N ALA A 66 -13.76 4.96 -3.48
CA ALA A 66 -13.49 6.32 -3.93
C ALA A 66 -14.55 6.74 -4.94
N ARG A 67 -14.82 8.05 -5.04
CA ARG A 67 -15.61 8.55 -6.18
C ARG A 67 -14.77 8.36 -7.44
N GLY A 68 -15.31 7.57 -8.38
CA GLY A 68 -14.76 7.48 -9.74
C GLY A 68 -15.01 8.77 -10.52
N SER A 69 -14.47 8.83 -11.72
CA SER A 69 -14.77 9.90 -12.69
C SER A 69 -16.19 9.83 -13.27
N GLY A 70 -16.92 8.75 -12.99
CA GLY A 70 -18.29 8.49 -13.41
C GLY A 70 -19.30 8.49 -12.25
N ARG A 71 -20.51 8.00 -12.49
CA ARG A 71 -21.59 7.91 -11.49
C ARG A 71 -21.35 6.81 -10.45
N GLU A 72 -20.57 5.80 -10.78
CA GLU A 72 -20.31 4.67 -9.89
C GLU A 72 -19.03 4.88 -9.06
N PRO A 73 -19.01 4.44 -7.79
CA PRO A 73 -17.81 4.51 -6.96
C PRO A 73 -16.77 3.50 -7.47
N ALA A 74 -15.52 3.92 -7.58
CA ALA A 74 -14.40 3.02 -7.80
C ALA A 74 -14.13 2.22 -6.52
N ILE A 75 -14.11 0.90 -6.64
CA ILE A 75 -13.88 -0.02 -5.53
C ILE A 75 -12.54 -0.72 -5.74
N ALA A 76 -11.71 -0.75 -4.70
CA ALA A 76 -10.54 -1.60 -4.65
C ALA A 76 -10.58 -2.47 -3.39
N VAL A 77 -10.16 -3.71 -3.54
CA VAL A 77 -10.11 -4.69 -2.45
C VAL A 77 -8.66 -5.09 -2.22
N ASP A 78 -8.20 -4.95 -0.99
CA ASP A 78 -6.86 -5.35 -0.56
C ASP A 78 -6.96 -6.54 0.39
N LEU A 79 -6.25 -7.60 0.09
CA LEU A 79 -6.00 -8.70 1.01
C LEU A 79 -4.57 -8.59 1.54
N VAL A 80 -4.44 -8.36 2.83
CA VAL A 80 -3.14 -8.18 3.49
C VAL A 80 -2.79 -9.42 4.31
N ARG A 81 -1.56 -9.89 4.15
CA ARG A 81 -0.95 -10.94 4.96
C ARG A 81 0.22 -10.37 5.75
N LEU A 82 0.16 -10.45 7.07
CA LEU A 82 1.16 -9.92 7.98
C LEU A 82 2.17 -11.01 8.36
N ASN A 83 3.45 -10.67 8.32
CA ASN A 83 4.55 -11.47 8.85
C ASN A 83 5.40 -10.62 9.81
N PRO A 84 4.88 -10.39 11.04
CA PRO A 84 5.55 -9.52 11.99
C PRO A 84 6.93 -10.06 12.40
N PRO A 85 7.86 -9.19 12.77
CA PRO A 85 7.82 -7.73 12.72
C PRO A 85 8.51 -7.14 11.48
N ARG A 86 8.69 -7.91 10.40
CA ARG A 86 9.64 -7.57 9.34
C ARG A 86 9.07 -7.48 7.94
N ALA A 87 7.90 -8.08 7.70
CA ALA A 87 7.37 -8.16 6.34
C ALA A 87 5.84 -8.18 6.32
N TRP A 88 5.26 -7.75 5.23
CA TRP A 88 3.86 -7.98 4.91
C TRP A 88 3.68 -8.02 3.40
N HIS A 89 2.60 -8.62 2.98
CA HIS A 89 2.20 -8.74 1.59
C HIS A 89 0.80 -8.19 1.42
N LEU A 90 0.55 -7.54 0.29
CA LEU A 90 -0.74 -7.00 -0.08
C LEU A 90 -1.07 -7.40 -1.52
N ASP A 91 -2.20 -8.06 -1.70
CA ASP A 91 -2.82 -8.26 -3.00
C ASP A 91 -3.97 -7.26 -3.13
N GLN A 92 -3.92 -6.39 -4.14
CA GLN A 92 -4.96 -5.42 -4.45
C GLN A 92 -5.61 -5.76 -5.78
N ILE A 93 -6.91 -5.65 -5.82
CA ILE A 93 -7.73 -5.79 -7.03
C ILE A 93 -8.58 -4.55 -7.16
N ASP A 94 -8.50 -3.88 -8.29
CA ASP A 94 -9.44 -2.82 -8.69
C ASP A 94 -9.89 -3.00 -10.15
N GLU A 95 -10.56 -2.00 -10.70
CA GLU A 95 -11.16 -2.07 -12.04
C GLU A 95 -10.11 -2.09 -13.17
N THR A 96 -8.93 -1.53 -12.92
CA THR A 96 -7.90 -1.28 -13.94
C THR A 96 -6.70 -2.20 -13.84
N ASP A 97 -6.43 -2.71 -12.64
CA ASP A 97 -5.25 -3.52 -12.40
C ASP A 97 -5.41 -4.52 -11.24
N ARG A 98 -4.43 -5.37 -11.13
CA ARG A 98 -4.21 -6.27 -10.00
C ARG A 98 -2.79 -6.11 -9.53
N GLN A 99 -2.62 -5.62 -8.32
CA GLN A 99 -1.30 -5.38 -7.73
C GLN A 99 -0.96 -6.46 -6.71
N SER A 100 0.31 -6.84 -6.71
CA SER A 100 0.91 -7.67 -5.67
C SER A 100 2.11 -6.93 -5.12
N LEU A 101 2.09 -6.64 -3.82
CA LEU A 101 3.10 -5.80 -3.17
C LEU A 101 3.73 -6.57 -2.00
N ASP A 102 5.03 -6.80 -2.10
CA ASP A 102 5.83 -7.36 -1.01
C ASP A 102 6.63 -6.26 -0.33
N TYR A 103 6.52 -6.20 0.98
CA TYR A 103 7.19 -5.22 1.82
C TYR A 103 8.13 -5.90 2.80
N ARG A 104 9.31 -5.31 2.97
CA ARG A 104 10.28 -5.73 4.00
C ARG A 104 10.87 -4.53 4.69
N VAL A 105 10.98 -4.61 6.02
CA VAL A 105 11.69 -3.64 6.84
C VAL A 105 12.91 -4.30 7.48
N SER A 106 14.02 -3.58 7.48
CA SER A 106 15.25 -4.00 8.15
C SER A 106 15.91 -2.81 8.83
N SER A 107 16.48 -3.02 10.01
CA SER A 107 17.25 -1.99 10.70
C SER A 107 18.56 -1.75 9.95
N VAL A 108 18.90 -0.47 9.74
CA VAL A 108 20.19 -0.03 9.18
C VAL A 108 20.89 0.95 10.12
N GLY A 109 20.48 0.97 11.39
CA GLY A 109 21.02 1.80 12.46
C GLY A 109 20.00 1.89 13.61
N ARG A 110 20.38 2.54 14.72
CA ARG A 110 19.59 2.59 15.95
C ARG A 110 18.15 3.11 15.74
N ALA A 111 17.97 4.12 14.90
CA ALA A 111 16.67 4.71 14.57
C ALA A 111 16.56 4.93 13.05
N ARG A 112 17.01 3.96 12.27
CA ARG A 112 16.97 4.01 10.81
C ARG A 112 16.53 2.67 10.26
N THR A 113 15.57 2.70 9.39
CA THR A 113 14.96 1.52 8.78
C THR A 113 15.07 1.61 7.26
N ARG A 114 15.52 0.55 6.64
CA ARG A 114 15.35 0.37 5.19
C ARG A 114 14.02 -0.32 4.95
N LEU A 115 13.16 0.34 4.20
CA LEU A 115 11.94 -0.24 3.63
C LEU A 115 12.21 -0.62 2.17
N GLN A 116 11.94 -1.87 1.84
CA GLN A 116 12.04 -2.40 0.48
C GLN A 116 10.66 -2.85 0.01
N LEU A 117 10.33 -2.47 -1.22
CA LEU A 117 9.09 -2.84 -1.89
C LEU A 117 9.40 -3.55 -3.20
N LEU A 118 8.69 -4.64 -3.44
CA LEU A 118 8.55 -5.26 -4.75
C LEU A 118 7.09 -5.12 -5.15
N VAL A 119 6.83 -4.40 -6.23
CA VAL A 119 5.49 -4.15 -6.75
C VAL A 119 5.36 -4.82 -8.10
N THR A 120 4.38 -5.69 -8.25
CA THR A 120 4.00 -6.30 -9.52
C THR A 120 2.57 -5.89 -9.85
N GLU A 121 2.38 -5.22 -10.97
CA GLU A 121 1.09 -4.82 -11.49
C GLU A 121 0.74 -5.61 -12.74
N ARG A 122 -0.49 -6.12 -12.79
CA ARG A 122 -1.08 -6.79 -13.96
C ARG A 122 -2.25 -5.96 -14.45
N TRP A 123 -2.10 -5.39 -15.63
CA TRP A 123 -3.04 -4.46 -16.21
C TRP A 123 -4.15 -5.18 -16.96
N VAL A 124 -5.39 -4.84 -16.65
CA VAL A 124 -6.58 -5.35 -17.35
C VAL A 124 -7.12 -4.36 -18.37
N THR A 125 -6.40 -3.25 -18.58
CA THR A 125 -6.65 -2.24 -19.60
C THR A 125 -5.46 -2.16 -20.57
N PRO A 126 -5.67 -1.79 -21.84
CA PRO A 126 -4.58 -1.70 -22.83
C PRO A 126 -3.63 -0.52 -22.58
N GLU A 127 -4.08 0.51 -21.88
CA GLU A 127 -3.28 1.67 -21.53
C GLU A 127 -2.75 1.54 -20.11
N PHE A 128 -1.44 1.47 -19.97
CA PHE A 128 -0.78 1.36 -18.67
C PHE A 128 0.56 2.09 -18.67
N PRO A 129 1.06 2.52 -17.50
CA PRO A 129 2.28 3.31 -17.39
C PRO A 129 3.52 2.50 -17.78
N THR A 130 4.54 3.18 -18.23
CA THR A 130 5.86 2.57 -18.40
C THR A 130 6.43 2.12 -17.05
N ARG A 131 7.42 1.24 -17.07
CA ARG A 131 8.09 0.77 -15.85
C ARG A 131 8.70 1.92 -15.05
N GLU A 132 9.32 2.88 -15.74
CA GLU A 132 9.91 4.08 -15.14
C GLU A 132 8.85 4.96 -14.48
N ALA A 133 7.73 5.18 -15.16
CA ALA A 133 6.61 5.97 -14.64
C ALA A 133 6.00 5.31 -13.40
N LEU A 134 5.79 3.99 -13.43
CA LEU A 134 5.29 3.22 -12.28
C LEU A 134 6.28 3.31 -11.10
N ARG A 135 7.57 3.08 -11.35
CA ARG A 135 8.61 3.18 -10.30
C ARG A 135 8.63 4.56 -9.66
N ALA A 136 8.58 5.62 -10.47
CA ALA A 136 8.55 7.00 -9.99
C ALA A 136 7.27 7.29 -9.16
N GLN A 137 6.12 6.78 -9.58
CA GLN A 137 4.86 6.91 -8.86
C GLN A 137 4.91 6.22 -7.49
N VAL A 138 5.39 4.97 -7.44
CA VAL A 138 5.55 4.21 -6.19
C VAL A 138 6.53 4.93 -5.25
N ALA A 139 7.68 5.38 -5.77
CA ALA A 139 8.68 6.09 -4.97
C ALA A 139 8.12 7.40 -4.37
N ARG A 140 7.41 8.21 -5.17
CA ARG A 140 6.77 9.44 -4.65
C ARG A 140 5.71 9.16 -3.59
N THR A 141 4.92 8.12 -3.77
CA THR A 141 3.90 7.73 -2.80
C THR A 141 4.55 7.34 -1.47
N TRP A 142 5.58 6.52 -1.52
CA TRP A 142 6.26 6.06 -0.31
C TRP A 142 7.15 7.12 0.35
N ALA A 143 7.69 8.07 -0.40
CA ALA A 143 8.36 9.24 0.18
C ALA A 143 7.41 10.05 1.08
N ARG A 144 6.13 10.17 0.71
CA ARG A 144 5.12 10.85 1.54
C ARG A 144 4.78 10.05 2.81
N PHE A 145 4.65 8.73 2.70
CA PHE A 145 4.44 7.89 3.88
C PHE A 145 5.65 7.93 4.81
N ALA A 146 6.87 7.86 4.27
CA ALA A 146 8.09 7.99 5.05
C ALA A 146 8.13 9.29 5.85
N ALA A 147 7.82 10.42 5.21
CA ALA A 147 7.75 11.71 5.89
C ALA A 147 6.69 11.73 7.00
N ALA A 148 5.52 11.11 6.80
CA ALA A 148 4.49 11.00 7.82
C ALA A 148 4.92 10.11 9.01
N ILE A 149 5.56 8.97 8.73
CA ILE A 149 6.11 8.07 9.75
C ILE A 149 7.15 8.80 10.61
N GLU A 150 8.08 9.50 9.97
CA GLU A 150 9.13 10.26 10.66
C GLU A 150 8.56 11.41 11.50
N ALA A 151 7.55 12.10 10.99
CA ALA A 151 6.87 13.17 11.73
C ALA A 151 6.16 12.63 12.97
N ASP A 152 5.43 11.51 12.84
CA ASP A 152 4.75 10.87 13.97
C ASP A 152 5.76 10.35 15.00
N TYR A 153 6.85 9.74 14.56
CA TYR A 153 7.91 9.26 15.45
C TYR A 153 8.58 10.40 16.22
N ARG A 154 8.95 11.49 15.55
CA ARG A 154 9.55 12.68 16.20
C ARG A 154 8.61 13.35 17.19
N ALA A 155 7.30 13.32 16.91
CA ALA A 155 6.29 13.85 17.81
C ALA A 155 5.99 12.94 19.02
N GLY A 156 6.69 11.80 19.15
CA GLY A 156 6.46 10.82 20.22
C GLY A 156 5.08 10.14 20.13
N ARG A 157 4.43 10.18 18.97
CA ARG A 157 3.15 9.49 18.77
C ARG A 157 3.39 7.99 18.75
N PRO A 158 2.53 7.17 19.40
CA PRO A 158 2.64 5.72 19.30
C PRO A 158 2.54 5.31 17.83
N ALA A 159 3.31 4.28 17.45
CA ALA A 159 3.04 3.59 16.20
C ALA A 159 1.60 3.09 16.28
N ARG A 160 0.83 3.32 15.24
CA ARG A 160 -0.55 2.86 15.18
C ARG A 160 -0.54 1.35 15.28
N GLY A 161 -1.42 0.76 16.07
CA GLY A 161 -1.55 -0.71 16.18
C GLY A 161 -1.21 -1.31 17.54
N THR A 162 -0.98 -0.51 18.55
CA THR A 162 -0.99 -0.94 19.96
C THR A 162 -2.39 -0.86 20.55
#